data_a7fce453504f0473afb110218cf1d11f
#
_entry.id   a7fce453504f0473afb110218cf1d11f
#
_cell.length_a   1.000
_cell.length_b   1.000
_cell.length_c   1.000
_cell.angle_alpha   90.00
_cell.angle_beta   90.00
_cell.angle_gamma   90.00
#
_symmetry.space_group_name_H-M   'P 1'
#
loop_
_entity.id
_entity.type
_entity.pdbx_description
1 polymer ?
#
loop_
_entity_poly.entity_id
_entity_poly.type
_entity_poly.pdbx_seq_one_letter_code
_entity_poly.pdbx_strand_id
1 'polypeptide(L)'
;MAFATINGIRVHHVIQGSGPTLLMFAPGGFRSVISRWTAQGGKREWKEMDALAALSRHFTCIAYDRRESGLSGGRIEPLSWDLYVQEAKGLLELAGATQAHVLGSCMGAALALAFAVRHPQACKSLLLHWPVGGYRWMMKGRTFFARHLDFVRAQGLAAVVARAPQGENFWLDPEIGPWGSPAAVYPEFASELPKQDLGRYLAIAERSRDALFNDTMPSGASGAELMKIETPSFILPGNDSSHAYSASLALKELMPNAQLWDLLPQQQSGANTLAEILRFTRYFESRASALS
;
A
#
# COMPACT_ATOMS: atom_id res chain seq x y z
N MET A 1 -12.76 12.78 -9.72
CA MET A 1 -11.66 11.82 -9.92
C MET A 1 -10.60 12.53 -10.73
N ALA A 2 -9.38 12.53 -10.24
CA ALA A 2 -8.27 13.24 -10.87
C ALA A 2 -7.17 12.26 -11.29
N PHE A 3 -6.42 12.66 -12.32
CA PHE A 3 -5.24 11.92 -12.77
C PHE A 3 -4.04 12.87 -12.78
N ALA A 4 -2.89 12.36 -12.41
CA ALA A 4 -1.61 13.05 -12.56
C ALA A 4 -0.59 12.10 -13.16
N THR A 5 0.39 12.65 -13.86
CA THR A 5 1.57 11.88 -14.30
C THR A 5 2.65 12.01 -13.25
N ILE A 6 2.97 10.91 -12.59
CA ILE A 6 4.01 10.83 -11.55
C ILE A 6 5.00 9.76 -11.97
N ASN A 7 6.27 10.12 -12.08
CA ASN A 7 7.33 9.22 -12.55
C ASN A 7 7.01 8.51 -13.88
N GLY A 8 6.29 9.22 -14.78
CA GLY A 8 5.86 8.69 -16.07
C GLY A 8 4.71 7.68 -16.01
N ILE A 9 4.07 7.51 -14.85
CA ILE A 9 2.87 6.69 -14.67
C ILE A 9 1.67 7.62 -14.50
N ARG A 10 0.56 7.32 -15.18
CA ARG A 10 -0.73 7.96 -14.97
C ARG A 10 -1.33 7.42 -13.68
N VAL A 11 -1.38 8.24 -12.64
CA VAL A 11 -1.87 7.88 -11.31
C VAL A 11 -3.27 8.46 -11.10
N HIS A 12 -4.23 7.59 -10.82
CA HIS A 12 -5.58 7.96 -10.39
C HIS A 12 -5.55 8.29 -8.89
N HIS A 13 -5.99 9.51 -8.53
CA HIS A 13 -5.92 9.96 -7.14
C HIS A 13 -7.11 10.83 -6.75
N VAL A 14 -7.24 11.06 -5.45
CA VAL A 14 -8.13 12.03 -4.84
C VAL A 14 -7.38 12.80 -3.76
N ILE A 15 -7.57 14.12 -3.73
CA ILE A 15 -7.16 15.01 -2.65
C ILE A 15 -8.43 15.69 -2.17
N GLN A 16 -8.83 15.43 -0.93
CA GLN A 16 -10.08 15.96 -0.40
C GLN A 16 -10.01 16.24 1.10
N GLY A 17 -10.88 17.14 1.57
CA GLY A 17 -10.93 17.57 2.95
C GLY A 17 -10.07 18.79 3.22
N SER A 18 -9.92 19.12 4.49
CA SER A 18 -9.10 20.24 4.97
C SER A 18 -8.49 19.92 6.32
N GLY A 19 -7.34 20.53 6.62
CA GLY A 19 -6.56 20.27 7.84
C GLY A 19 -5.18 19.71 7.55
N PRO A 20 -4.51 19.09 8.55
CA PRO A 20 -3.21 18.46 8.36
C PRO A 20 -3.27 17.40 7.25
N THR A 21 -2.18 17.25 6.50
CA THR A 21 -2.13 16.28 5.41
C THR A 21 -2.08 14.85 5.94
N LEU A 22 -2.93 13.97 5.38
CA LEU A 22 -2.96 12.53 5.61
C LEU A 22 -2.74 11.78 4.29
N LEU A 23 -1.58 11.15 4.15
CA LEU A 23 -1.24 10.30 3.01
C LEU A 23 -1.70 8.87 3.29
N MET A 24 -2.54 8.30 2.41
CA MET A 24 -3.27 7.07 2.67
C MET A 24 -2.87 5.96 1.69
N PHE A 25 -2.28 4.90 2.18
CA PHE A 25 -1.88 3.70 1.43
C PHE A 25 -2.89 2.57 1.61
N ALA A 26 -3.73 2.38 0.61
CA ALA A 26 -4.86 1.48 0.69
C ALA A 26 -4.46 0.00 0.87
N PRO A 27 -5.30 -0.80 1.56
CA PRO A 27 -5.09 -2.23 1.67
C PRO A 27 -5.30 -2.95 0.34
N GLY A 28 -4.73 -4.14 0.20
CA GLY A 28 -5.17 -5.06 -0.84
C GLY A 28 -4.13 -5.53 -1.83
N GLY A 29 -2.88 -5.66 -1.49
CA GLY A 29 -1.88 -6.24 -2.39
C GLY A 29 -1.85 -5.51 -3.75
N PHE A 30 -2.10 -6.20 -4.85
CA PHE A 30 -2.20 -5.64 -6.21
C PHE A 30 -3.62 -5.14 -6.56
N ARG A 31 -4.39 -4.75 -5.58
CA ARG A 31 -5.69 -4.09 -5.68
C ARG A 31 -5.82 -2.95 -4.68
N SER A 32 -4.73 -2.24 -4.47
CA SER A 32 -4.64 -1.07 -3.60
C SER A 32 -5.26 0.12 -4.33
N VAL A 33 -6.54 0.36 -4.07
CA VAL A 33 -7.37 1.35 -4.77
C VAL A 33 -8.13 2.25 -3.80
N ILE A 34 -8.49 3.46 -4.24
CA ILE A 34 -9.20 4.47 -3.45
C ILE A 34 -10.48 3.90 -2.82
N SER A 35 -11.24 3.09 -3.57
CA SER A 35 -12.49 2.52 -3.09
C SER A 35 -12.33 1.64 -1.85
N ARG A 36 -11.12 1.17 -1.52
CA ARG A 36 -10.85 0.43 -0.29
C ARG A 36 -11.03 1.26 0.98
N TRP A 37 -11.06 2.56 0.85
CA TRP A 37 -11.29 3.50 1.94
C TRP A 37 -12.75 3.96 2.04
N THR A 38 -13.66 3.43 1.21
CA THR A 38 -15.06 3.84 1.16
C THR A 38 -16.01 2.75 1.68
N ALA A 39 -17.23 3.14 2.00
CA ALA A 39 -18.28 2.21 2.42
C ALA A 39 -18.59 1.13 1.37
N GLN A 40 -18.40 1.43 0.07
CA GLN A 40 -18.71 0.51 -1.03
C GLN A 40 -17.60 -0.54 -1.23
N GLY A 41 -16.33 -0.13 -1.19
CA GLY A 41 -15.20 -1.01 -1.51
C GLY A 41 -14.34 -1.41 -0.31
N GLY A 42 -14.51 -0.77 0.82
CA GLY A 42 -13.82 -1.07 2.06
C GLY A 42 -14.24 -2.41 2.68
N LYS A 43 -13.50 -2.85 3.66
CA LYS A 43 -13.83 -4.01 4.49
C LYS A 43 -13.71 -3.63 5.94
N ARG A 44 -14.47 -4.32 6.81
CA ARG A 44 -14.44 -4.15 8.26
C ARG A 44 -14.60 -2.67 8.65
N GLU A 45 -13.78 -2.19 9.57
CA GLU A 45 -13.75 -0.82 10.08
C GLU A 45 -13.65 0.25 8.98
N TRP A 46 -12.94 0.01 7.89
CA TRP A 46 -12.86 0.95 6.76
C TRP A 46 -14.19 1.13 6.04
N LYS A 47 -14.96 0.03 5.91
CA LYS A 47 -16.32 0.07 5.38
C LYS A 47 -17.29 0.71 6.37
N GLU A 48 -17.22 0.32 7.64
CA GLU A 48 -18.13 0.79 8.70
C GLU A 48 -18.09 2.31 8.86
N MET A 49 -16.88 2.90 8.85
CA MET A 49 -16.75 4.34 9.04
C MET A 49 -16.74 5.15 7.75
N ASP A 50 -16.77 4.54 6.56
CA ASP A 50 -16.47 5.22 5.31
C ASP A 50 -15.20 6.07 5.44
N ALA A 51 -14.06 5.39 5.56
CA ALA A 51 -12.83 5.96 6.08
C ALA A 51 -12.39 7.24 5.36
N LEU A 52 -12.52 7.29 4.03
CA LEU A 52 -12.14 8.47 3.26
C LEU A 52 -13.04 9.66 3.60
N ALA A 53 -14.36 9.45 3.68
CA ALA A 53 -15.31 10.50 4.03
C ALA A 53 -15.17 10.94 5.49
N ALA A 54 -14.94 10.01 6.42
CA ALA A 54 -14.77 10.32 7.83
C ALA A 54 -13.47 11.09 8.11
N LEU A 55 -12.35 10.62 7.56
CA LEU A 55 -11.03 11.23 7.78
C LEU A 55 -10.92 12.61 7.09
N SER A 56 -11.53 12.80 5.92
CA SER A 56 -11.50 14.10 5.23
C SER A 56 -12.25 15.23 5.93
N ARG A 57 -12.99 14.93 6.99
CA ARG A 57 -13.54 15.96 7.89
C ARG A 57 -12.48 16.58 8.82
N HIS A 58 -11.32 15.94 8.93
CA HIS A 58 -10.25 16.30 9.86
C HIS A 58 -8.90 16.52 9.19
N PHE A 59 -8.73 16.02 7.98
CA PHE A 59 -7.46 16.02 7.25
C PHE A 59 -7.67 16.42 5.79
N THR A 60 -6.62 16.95 5.18
CA THR A 60 -6.46 16.90 3.73
C THR A 60 -5.96 15.51 3.37
N CYS A 61 -6.88 14.62 2.99
CA CYS A 61 -6.61 13.23 2.64
C CYS A 61 -6.10 13.12 1.20
N ILE A 62 -4.96 12.44 1.03
CA ILE A 62 -4.40 12.05 -0.27
C ILE A 62 -4.54 10.54 -0.38
N ALA A 63 -5.45 10.06 -1.23
CA ALA A 63 -5.63 8.65 -1.52
C ALA A 63 -5.50 8.39 -3.02
N TYR A 64 -5.01 7.22 -3.41
CA TYR A 64 -4.75 6.91 -4.81
C TYR A 64 -4.87 5.42 -5.09
N ASP A 65 -5.11 5.10 -6.34
CA ASP A 65 -4.91 3.76 -6.86
C ASP A 65 -3.39 3.61 -7.08
N ARG A 66 -2.76 2.69 -6.36
CA ARG A 66 -1.34 2.43 -6.56
C ARG A 66 -1.10 1.95 -7.99
N ARG A 67 0.04 2.24 -8.58
CA ARG A 67 0.42 1.69 -9.88
C ARG A 67 0.07 0.20 -9.97
N GLU A 68 -0.26 -0.28 -11.16
CA GLU A 68 -0.78 -1.63 -11.43
C GLU A 68 -2.10 -1.99 -10.71
N SER A 69 -2.82 -1.01 -10.17
CA SER A 69 -4.11 -1.23 -9.50
C SER A 69 -5.16 -0.25 -9.97
N GLY A 70 -6.41 -0.72 -10.08
CA GLY A 70 -7.56 0.13 -10.39
C GLY A 70 -7.41 0.90 -11.69
N LEU A 71 -7.56 2.22 -11.62
CA LEU A 71 -7.47 3.12 -12.77
C LEU A 71 -6.07 3.73 -12.95
N SER A 72 -5.08 3.37 -12.12
CA SER A 72 -3.70 3.79 -12.35
C SER A 72 -3.04 2.93 -13.41
N GLY A 73 -2.15 3.55 -14.18
CA GLY A 73 -1.32 2.86 -15.16
C GLY A 73 -0.24 2.01 -14.53
N GLY A 74 0.58 1.46 -15.38
CA GLY A 74 1.75 0.67 -14.98
C GLY A 74 2.80 0.67 -16.09
N ARG A 75 3.94 0.08 -15.77
CA ARG A 75 5.04 -0.14 -16.70
C ARG A 75 5.66 -1.50 -16.43
N ILE A 76 6.09 -2.21 -17.46
CA ILE A 76 6.79 -3.50 -17.31
C ILE A 76 8.21 -3.24 -16.83
N GLU A 77 8.37 -3.15 -15.52
CA GLU A 77 9.61 -2.90 -14.81
C GLU A 77 9.60 -3.61 -13.44
N PRO A 78 10.76 -3.90 -12.82
CA PRO A 78 10.77 -4.54 -11.50
C PRO A 78 10.04 -3.69 -10.46
N LEU A 79 8.98 -4.25 -9.88
CA LEU A 79 8.24 -3.61 -8.79
C LEU A 79 9.05 -3.69 -7.50
N SER A 80 9.11 -2.59 -6.76
CA SER A 80 9.83 -2.51 -5.49
C SER A 80 9.17 -1.51 -4.53
N TRP A 81 9.54 -1.58 -3.27
CA TRP A 81 9.11 -0.59 -2.28
C TRP A 81 9.57 0.82 -2.66
N ASP A 82 10.79 0.98 -3.19
CA ASP A 82 11.33 2.28 -3.62
C ASP A 82 10.50 2.89 -4.74
N LEU A 83 10.05 2.08 -5.70
CA LEU A 83 9.21 2.52 -6.80
C LEU A 83 7.86 3.07 -6.30
N TYR A 84 7.24 2.36 -5.35
CA TYR A 84 5.99 2.81 -4.72
C TYR A 84 6.17 4.06 -3.85
N VAL A 85 7.31 4.15 -3.14
CA VAL A 85 7.64 5.32 -2.32
C VAL A 85 7.82 6.58 -3.18
N GLN A 86 8.47 6.47 -4.34
CA GLN A 86 8.64 7.60 -5.26
C GLN A 86 7.29 8.16 -5.75
N GLU A 87 6.31 7.30 -6.04
CA GLU A 87 4.97 7.75 -6.40
C GLU A 87 4.26 8.45 -5.25
N ALA A 88 4.35 7.87 -4.06
CA ALA A 88 3.77 8.47 -2.85
C ALA A 88 4.37 9.86 -2.58
N LYS A 89 5.67 10.02 -2.76
CA LYS A 89 6.36 11.31 -2.63
C LYS A 89 5.88 12.32 -3.67
N GLY A 90 5.74 11.90 -4.94
CA GLY A 90 5.20 12.74 -6.00
C GLY A 90 3.76 13.19 -5.75
N LEU A 91 2.92 12.35 -5.14
CA LEU A 91 1.55 12.73 -4.73
C LEU A 91 1.55 13.75 -3.60
N LEU A 92 2.46 13.62 -2.64
CA LEU A 92 2.61 14.59 -1.56
C LEU A 92 3.02 15.97 -2.12
N GLU A 93 3.96 16.00 -3.06
CA GLU A 93 4.39 17.21 -3.76
C GLU A 93 3.26 17.83 -4.61
N LEU A 94 2.49 16.99 -5.32
CA LEU A 94 1.32 17.44 -6.08
C LEU A 94 0.28 18.13 -5.19
N ALA A 95 0.13 17.68 -3.96
CA ALA A 95 -0.74 18.29 -2.96
C ALA A 95 -0.15 19.56 -2.32
N GLY A 96 1.06 19.98 -2.71
CA GLY A 96 1.76 21.12 -2.11
C GLY A 96 2.21 20.90 -0.66
N ALA A 97 2.28 19.63 -0.22
CA ALA A 97 2.63 19.29 1.15
C ALA A 97 4.07 18.80 1.24
N THR A 98 4.78 19.24 2.28
CA THR A 98 6.16 18.79 2.59
C THR A 98 6.18 17.64 3.58
N GLN A 99 5.15 17.54 4.43
CA GLN A 99 5.00 16.54 5.48
C GLN A 99 3.56 16.05 5.58
N ALA A 100 3.36 14.82 6.01
CA ALA A 100 2.06 14.23 6.25
C ALA A 100 2.08 13.25 7.43
N HIS A 101 0.93 13.06 8.08
CA HIS A 101 0.62 11.79 8.74
C HIS A 101 0.49 10.72 7.67
N VAL A 102 1.01 9.54 7.90
CA VAL A 102 1.00 8.45 6.90
C VAL A 102 0.20 7.28 7.44
N LEU A 103 -0.94 6.99 6.82
CA LEU A 103 -1.79 5.85 7.16
C LEU A 103 -1.60 4.74 6.12
N GLY A 104 -1.11 3.61 6.56
CA GLY A 104 -1.02 2.41 5.72
C GLY A 104 -1.82 1.25 6.29
N SER A 105 -2.57 0.55 5.45
CA SER A 105 -3.33 -0.63 5.83
C SER A 105 -2.89 -1.86 5.03
N CYS A 106 -2.73 -3.01 5.69
CA CYS A 106 -2.30 -4.27 5.06
C CYS A 106 -0.93 -4.09 4.36
N MET A 107 -0.81 -4.38 3.07
CA MET A 107 0.40 -4.07 2.28
C MET A 107 0.70 -2.57 2.23
N GLY A 108 -0.31 -1.71 2.41
CA GLY A 108 -0.10 -0.27 2.57
C GLY A 108 0.70 0.10 3.83
N ALA A 109 0.62 -0.70 4.91
CA ALA A 109 1.48 -0.51 6.09
C ALA A 109 2.96 -0.78 5.78
N ALA A 110 3.26 -1.79 4.96
CA ALA A 110 4.61 -2.04 4.48
C ALA A 110 5.14 -0.87 3.63
N LEU A 111 4.28 -0.28 2.77
CA LEU A 111 4.64 0.92 2.02
C LEU A 111 4.85 2.13 2.95
N ALA A 112 4.05 2.28 4.01
CA ALA A 112 4.24 3.35 4.99
C ALA A 112 5.58 3.24 5.72
N LEU A 113 6.01 2.04 6.09
CA LEU A 113 7.33 1.77 6.66
C LEU A 113 8.44 2.13 5.65
N ALA A 114 8.33 1.64 4.43
CA ALA A 114 9.28 1.97 3.37
C ALA A 114 9.36 3.48 3.10
N PHE A 115 8.22 4.19 3.13
CA PHE A 115 8.18 5.64 2.97
C PHE A 115 8.89 6.36 4.12
N ALA A 116 8.66 5.96 5.37
CA ALA A 116 9.32 6.55 6.52
C ALA A 116 10.85 6.33 6.52
N VAL A 117 11.30 5.17 6.07
CA VAL A 117 12.74 4.88 5.93
C VAL A 117 13.41 5.81 4.89
N ARG A 118 12.74 6.04 3.73
CA ARG A 118 13.32 6.84 2.63
C ARG A 118 13.10 8.34 2.79
N HIS A 119 12.00 8.72 3.44
CA HIS A 119 11.59 10.12 3.60
C HIS A 119 11.20 10.44 5.06
N PRO A 120 12.09 10.25 6.04
CA PRO A 120 11.76 10.45 7.47
C PRO A 120 11.27 11.86 7.75
N GLN A 121 11.81 12.87 7.07
CA GLN A 121 11.41 14.27 7.25
C GLN A 121 10.04 14.59 6.66
N ALA A 122 9.51 13.73 5.79
CA ALA A 122 8.16 13.88 5.23
C ALA A 122 7.07 13.21 6.09
N CYS A 123 7.46 12.44 7.12
CA CYS A 123 6.55 11.73 8.02
C CYS A 123 6.38 12.46 9.34
N LYS A 124 5.19 13.01 9.61
CA LYS A 124 4.82 13.53 10.94
C LYS A 124 4.54 12.41 11.94
N SER A 125 3.81 11.40 11.51
CA SER A 125 3.54 10.18 12.27
C SER A 125 3.15 9.03 11.34
N LEU A 126 3.26 7.80 11.83
CA LEU A 126 2.84 6.58 11.13
C LEU A 126 1.63 5.95 11.83
N LEU A 127 0.65 5.56 11.04
CA LEU A 127 -0.53 4.81 11.43
C LEU A 127 -0.51 3.48 10.67
N LEU A 128 -0.11 2.41 11.35
CA LEU A 128 0.17 1.10 10.75
C LEU A 128 -0.97 0.14 11.10
N HIS A 129 -1.97 0.07 10.21
CA HIS A 129 -3.14 -0.78 10.41
C HIS A 129 -2.92 -2.16 9.79
N TRP A 130 -3.02 -3.19 10.62
CA TRP A 130 -2.88 -4.58 10.23
C TRP A 130 -1.65 -4.81 9.33
N PRO A 131 -0.44 -4.53 9.82
CA PRO A 131 0.76 -4.68 9.02
C PRO A 131 0.92 -6.12 8.54
N VAL A 132 1.27 -6.28 7.26
CA VAL A 132 1.54 -7.58 6.67
C VAL A 132 2.92 -8.07 7.09
N GLY A 133 3.05 -9.39 7.24
CA GLY A 133 4.32 -10.02 7.57
C GLY A 133 4.14 -11.47 8.00
N GLY A 134 5.26 -12.13 8.17
CA GLY A 134 5.32 -13.52 8.56
C GLY A 134 5.30 -14.52 7.38
N TYR A 135 5.61 -15.78 7.69
CA TYR A 135 5.80 -16.83 6.69
C TYR A 135 4.61 -16.98 5.73
N ARG A 136 3.38 -16.99 6.25
CA ARG A 136 2.18 -17.21 5.41
C ARG A 136 1.97 -16.08 4.39
N TRP A 137 2.21 -14.84 4.78
CA TRP A 137 2.16 -13.70 3.87
C TRP A 137 3.21 -13.83 2.77
N MET A 138 4.46 -14.07 3.14
CA MET A 138 5.56 -14.25 2.20
C MET A 138 5.27 -15.40 1.22
N MET A 139 4.89 -16.57 1.72
CA MET A 139 4.60 -17.74 0.88
C MET A 139 3.41 -17.51 -0.05
N LYS A 140 2.38 -16.80 0.39
CA LYS A 140 1.23 -16.46 -0.44
C LYS A 140 1.66 -15.63 -1.64
N GLY A 141 2.43 -14.57 -1.42
CA GLY A 141 2.92 -13.71 -2.50
C GLY A 141 3.81 -14.48 -3.48
N ARG A 142 4.77 -15.25 -2.97
CA ARG A 142 5.67 -16.08 -3.80
C ARG A 142 4.89 -17.12 -4.62
N THR A 143 3.89 -17.78 -4.04
CA THR A 143 3.04 -18.74 -4.74
C THR A 143 2.24 -18.08 -5.87
N PHE A 144 1.73 -16.88 -5.65
CA PHE A 144 0.97 -16.15 -6.68
C PHE A 144 1.86 -15.79 -7.88
N PHE A 145 3.06 -15.26 -7.60
CA PHE A 145 4.03 -15.02 -8.67
C PHE A 145 4.46 -16.31 -9.37
N ALA A 146 4.69 -17.42 -8.66
CA ALA A 146 5.04 -18.68 -9.28
C ALA A 146 3.94 -19.15 -10.25
N ARG A 147 2.67 -19.11 -9.83
CA ARG A 147 1.53 -19.47 -10.71
C ARG A 147 1.46 -18.57 -11.95
N HIS A 148 1.70 -17.28 -11.81
CA HIS A 148 1.76 -16.37 -12.95
C HIS A 148 2.90 -16.73 -13.91
N LEU A 149 4.10 -16.94 -13.38
CA LEU A 149 5.27 -17.29 -14.18
C LEU A 149 5.06 -18.61 -14.95
N ASP A 150 4.46 -19.62 -14.31
CA ASP A 150 4.15 -20.90 -14.93
C ASP A 150 3.09 -20.74 -16.03
N PHE A 151 2.05 -19.94 -15.78
CA PHE A 151 1.04 -19.61 -16.80
C PHE A 151 1.67 -18.91 -18.00
N VAL A 152 2.51 -17.92 -17.79
CA VAL A 152 3.20 -17.17 -18.85
C VAL A 152 4.14 -18.07 -19.67
N ARG A 153 4.88 -18.97 -19.00
CA ARG A 153 5.75 -19.94 -19.69
C ARG A 153 4.95 -20.89 -20.58
N ALA A 154 3.77 -21.30 -20.13
CA ALA A 154 2.94 -22.26 -20.84
C ALA A 154 2.09 -21.63 -21.96
N GLN A 155 1.56 -20.43 -21.74
CA GLN A 155 0.53 -19.82 -22.60
C GLN A 155 0.98 -18.52 -23.28
N GLY A 156 2.08 -17.91 -22.84
CA GLY A 156 2.60 -16.65 -23.36
C GLY A 156 1.85 -15.40 -22.86
N LEU A 157 2.38 -14.24 -23.21
CA LEU A 157 1.85 -12.93 -22.75
C LEU A 157 0.51 -12.53 -23.40
N ALA A 158 0.22 -13.04 -24.61
CA ALA A 158 -1.08 -12.80 -25.24
C ALA A 158 -2.23 -13.42 -24.43
N ALA A 159 -2.01 -14.58 -23.82
CA ALA A 159 -2.99 -15.22 -22.95
C ALA A 159 -3.26 -14.41 -21.66
N VAL A 160 -2.25 -13.73 -21.13
CA VAL A 160 -2.41 -12.79 -20.00
C VAL A 160 -3.36 -11.65 -20.38
N VAL A 161 -3.14 -11.05 -21.55
CA VAL A 161 -4.00 -9.95 -22.06
C VAL A 161 -5.43 -10.41 -22.27
N ALA A 162 -5.63 -11.59 -22.86
CA ALA A 162 -6.97 -12.15 -23.10
C ALA A 162 -7.72 -12.45 -21.79
N ARG A 163 -6.99 -12.80 -20.73
CA ARG A 163 -7.54 -13.12 -19.40
C ARG A 163 -7.79 -11.89 -18.53
N ALA A 164 -6.97 -10.85 -18.65
CA ALA A 164 -7.00 -9.68 -17.77
C ALA A 164 -8.39 -9.01 -17.63
N PRO A 165 -9.19 -8.81 -18.69
CA PRO A 165 -10.54 -8.25 -18.57
C PRO A 165 -11.54 -9.15 -17.82
N GLN A 166 -11.25 -10.44 -17.69
CA GLN A 166 -12.09 -11.43 -17.01
C GLN A 166 -11.64 -11.64 -15.56
N GLY A 167 -10.38 -11.31 -15.24
CA GLY A 167 -9.81 -11.39 -13.93
C GLY A 167 -10.11 -10.12 -13.10
N GLU A 168 -10.38 -10.29 -11.81
CA GLU A 168 -10.64 -9.13 -10.96
C GLU A 168 -9.36 -8.37 -10.61
N ASN A 169 -8.29 -9.07 -10.30
CA ASN A 169 -6.95 -8.56 -10.00
C ASN A 169 -5.99 -9.73 -9.69
N PHE A 170 -4.70 -9.47 -9.71
CA PHE A 170 -3.65 -10.46 -9.44
C PHE A 170 -3.84 -11.25 -8.13
N TRP A 171 -4.43 -10.65 -7.10
CA TRP A 171 -4.66 -11.29 -5.80
C TRP A 171 -5.85 -12.25 -5.78
N LEU A 172 -6.72 -12.19 -6.77
CA LEU A 172 -7.86 -13.11 -6.95
C LEU A 172 -7.62 -14.06 -8.11
N ASP A 173 -6.97 -13.59 -9.17
CA ASP A 173 -6.56 -14.39 -10.31
C ASP A 173 -5.05 -14.25 -10.57
N PRO A 174 -4.22 -15.14 -10.01
CA PRO A 174 -2.77 -15.06 -10.19
C PRO A 174 -2.29 -15.13 -11.65
N GLU A 175 -3.05 -15.72 -12.55
CA GLU A 175 -2.64 -15.90 -13.93
C GLU A 175 -2.54 -14.58 -14.70
N ILE A 176 -3.31 -13.54 -14.32
CA ILE A 176 -3.21 -12.22 -14.96
C ILE A 176 -1.95 -11.43 -14.57
N GLY A 177 -1.26 -11.85 -13.52
CA GLY A 177 -0.03 -11.22 -13.04
C GLY A 177 -0.20 -9.82 -12.45
N PRO A 178 0.92 -9.22 -12.02
CA PRO A 178 0.88 -7.92 -11.34
C PRO A 178 0.45 -6.77 -12.26
N TRP A 179 0.58 -6.91 -13.58
CA TRP A 179 0.17 -5.89 -14.57
C TRP A 179 -1.19 -6.17 -15.22
N GLY A 180 -1.98 -7.08 -14.66
CA GLY A 180 -3.31 -7.42 -15.18
C GLY A 180 -4.28 -6.24 -15.19
N SER A 181 -4.30 -5.38 -14.16
CA SER A 181 -5.16 -4.19 -14.15
C SER A 181 -4.83 -3.21 -15.29
N PRO A 182 -3.58 -2.78 -15.51
CA PRO A 182 -3.24 -1.98 -16.70
C PRO A 182 -3.61 -2.65 -18.02
N ALA A 183 -3.42 -3.96 -18.15
CA ALA A 183 -3.79 -4.69 -19.36
C ALA A 183 -5.30 -4.71 -19.59
N ALA A 184 -6.10 -4.69 -18.53
CA ALA A 184 -7.57 -4.64 -18.64
C ALA A 184 -8.10 -3.24 -18.95
N VAL A 185 -7.42 -2.18 -18.43
CA VAL A 185 -7.92 -0.80 -18.45
C VAL A 185 -7.37 0.01 -19.63
N TYR A 186 -6.13 -0.24 -20.05
CA TYR A 186 -5.43 0.56 -21.07
C TYR A 186 -5.18 -0.23 -22.34
N PRO A 187 -5.91 0.04 -23.45
CA PRO A 187 -5.73 -0.68 -24.72
C PRO A 187 -4.31 -0.63 -25.28
N GLU A 188 -3.60 0.50 -25.11
CA GLU A 188 -2.22 0.67 -25.51
C GLU A 188 -1.28 -0.25 -24.71
N PHE A 189 -1.50 -0.39 -23.40
CA PHE A 189 -0.75 -1.33 -22.57
C PHE A 189 -1.03 -2.79 -22.99
N ALA A 190 -2.30 -3.12 -23.21
CA ALA A 190 -2.71 -4.44 -23.68
C ALA A 190 -2.09 -4.81 -25.04
N SER A 191 -1.92 -3.83 -25.95
CA SER A 191 -1.31 -4.06 -27.25
C SER A 191 0.22 -4.23 -27.19
N GLU A 192 0.88 -3.62 -26.22
CA GLU A 192 2.35 -3.65 -26.06
C GLU A 192 2.84 -4.82 -25.19
N LEU A 193 2.01 -5.33 -24.28
CA LEU A 193 2.40 -6.42 -23.39
C LEU A 193 2.78 -7.71 -24.17
N PRO A 194 2.03 -8.19 -25.18
CA PRO A 194 2.41 -9.39 -25.94
C PRO A 194 3.70 -9.26 -26.75
N LYS A 195 4.14 -8.03 -27.04
CA LYS A 195 5.36 -7.76 -27.81
C LYS A 195 6.64 -7.77 -26.96
N GLN A 196 6.49 -7.88 -25.64
CA GLN A 196 7.65 -7.93 -24.75
C GLN A 196 8.45 -9.22 -24.96
N ASP A 197 9.78 -9.13 -24.83
CA ASP A 197 10.61 -10.32 -24.77
C ASP A 197 10.23 -11.17 -23.56
N LEU A 198 9.91 -12.43 -23.78
CA LEU A 198 9.39 -13.33 -22.75
C LEU A 198 10.42 -13.54 -21.61
N GLY A 199 11.67 -13.74 -21.95
CA GLY A 199 12.72 -13.94 -20.95
C GLY A 199 12.90 -12.71 -20.06
N ARG A 200 12.90 -11.52 -20.65
CA ARG A 200 12.96 -10.26 -19.93
C ARG A 200 11.75 -10.06 -19.03
N TYR A 201 10.54 -10.36 -19.53
CA TYR A 201 9.31 -10.25 -18.71
C TYR A 201 9.38 -11.17 -17.49
N LEU A 202 9.74 -12.44 -17.68
CA LEU A 202 9.87 -13.41 -16.59
C LEU A 202 10.89 -12.92 -15.54
N ALA A 203 12.04 -12.43 -15.98
CA ALA A 203 13.06 -11.90 -15.06
C ALA A 203 12.56 -10.67 -14.28
N ILE A 204 11.78 -9.79 -14.92
CA ILE A 204 11.15 -8.63 -14.25
C ILE A 204 10.15 -9.09 -13.18
N ALA A 205 9.29 -10.07 -13.51
CA ALA A 205 8.32 -10.59 -12.56
C ALA A 205 8.99 -11.32 -11.38
N GLU A 206 10.05 -12.09 -11.62
CA GLU A 206 10.85 -12.74 -10.57
C GLU A 206 11.50 -11.72 -9.63
N ARG A 207 12.13 -10.67 -10.17
CA ARG A 207 12.70 -9.57 -9.38
C ARG A 207 11.64 -8.85 -8.54
N SER A 208 10.45 -8.63 -9.11
CA SER A 208 9.32 -8.02 -8.40
C SER A 208 8.85 -8.88 -7.23
N ARG A 209 8.75 -10.20 -7.44
CA ARG A 209 8.47 -11.18 -6.38
C ARG A 209 9.49 -11.06 -5.24
N ASP A 210 10.77 -11.11 -5.58
CA ASP A 210 11.84 -11.16 -4.58
C ASP A 210 12.02 -9.83 -3.84
N ALA A 211 11.71 -8.70 -4.46
CA ALA A 211 11.72 -7.40 -3.82
C ALA A 211 10.54 -7.19 -2.85
N LEU A 212 9.34 -7.69 -3.19
CA LEU A 212 8.13 -7.43 -2.43
C LEU A 212 7.80 -8.54 -1.40
N PHE A 213 8.27 -9.78 -1.65
CA PHE A 213 8.02 -10.96 -0.81
C PHE A 213 9.33 -11.65 -0.44
N ASN A 214 10.20 -10.88 0.18
CA ASN A 214 11.44 -11.34 0.78
C ASN A 214 11.18 -11.84 2.22
N ASP A 215 12.25 -12.14 2.95
CA ASP A 215 12.22 -12.66 4.33
C ASP A 215 12.09 -11.57 5.40
N THR A 216 11.91 -10.30 5.03
CA THR A 216 11.70 -9.24 6.01
C THR A 216 10.36 -9.42 6.73
N MET A 217 10.39 -9.27 8.05
CA MET A 217 9.21 -9.31 8.90
C MET A 217 9.28 -8.21 9.97
N PRO A 218 8.38 -7.24 9.89
CA PRO A 218 7.32 -7.04 8.89
C PRO A 218 7.85 -6.65 7.51
N SER A 219 7.03 -6.74 6.47
CA SER A 219 7.41 -6.34 5.11
C SER A 219 7.61 -4.82 5.00
N GLY A 220 8.43 -4.40 4.03
CA GLY A 220 8.61 -2.98 3.67
C GLY A 220 9.89 -2.35 4.19
N ALA A 221 10.45 -2.85 5.29
CA ALA A 221 11.72 -2.41 5.86
C ALA A 221 12.43 -3.57 6.56
N SER A 222 13.75 -3.57 6.57
CA SER A 222 14.57 -4.48 7.35
C SER A 222 14.54 -4.14 8.84
N GLY A 223 14.87 -5.08 9.72
CA GLY A 223 14.98 -4.81 11.17
C GLY A 223 15.93 -3.67 11.49
N ALA A 224 17.07 -3.58 10.78
CA ALA A 224 18.04 -2.49 10.96
C ALA A 224 17.50 -1.12 10.51
N GLU A 225 16.65 -1.07 9.51
CA GLU A 225 15.95 0.16 9.07
C GLU A 225 14.86 0.54 10.06
N LEU A 226 14.08 -0.42 10.59
CA LEU A 226 13.03 -0.18 11.59
C LEU A 226 13.58 0.46 12.85
N MET A 227 14.73 0.03 13.34
CA MET A 227 15.38 0.60 14.52
C MET A 227 15.79 2.07 14.33
N LYS A 228 15.85 2.57 13.12
CA LYS A 228 16.18 3.97 12.80
C LYS A 228 14.94 4.85 12.57
N ILE A 229 13.73 4.27 12.57
CA ILE A 229 12.50 5.06 12.42
C ILE A 229 12.16 5.74 13.74
N GLU A 230 12.55 7.00 13.87
CA GLU A 230 12.22 7.83 15.02
C GLU A 230 10.80 8.42 14.94
N THR A 231 10.17 8.36 13.76
CA THR A 231 8.80 8.86 13.54
C THR A 231 7.83 8.21 14.52
N PRO A 232 7.06 8.99 15.29
CA PRO A 232 6.03 8.45 16.17
C PRO A 232 5.07 7.54 15.40
N SER A 233 4.86 6.33 15.93
CA SER A 233 4.13 5.29 15.21
C SER A 233 3.06 4.64 16.07
N PHE A 234 1.86 4.46 15.52
CA PHE A 234 0.76 3.75 16.15
C PHE A 234 0.40 2.50 15.35
N ILE A 235 0.44 1.36 16.00
CA ILE A 235 0.25 0.04 15.39
C ILE A 235 -1.10 -0.49 15.81
N LEU A 236 -2.00 -0.69 14.85
CA LEU A 236 -3.29 -1.37 15.03
C LEU A 236 -3.09 -2.82 14.56
N PRO A 237 -3.03 -3.80 15.49
CA PRO A 237 -2.61 -5.15 15.16
C PRO A 237 -3.68 -5.91 14.36
N GLY A 238 -3.23 -6.74 13.42
CA GLY A 238 -4.00 -7.81 12.80
C GLY A 238 -3.74 -9.15 13.47
N ASN A 239 -4.54 -10.17 13.14
CA ASN A 239 -4.34 -11.54 13.61
C ASN A 239 -4.97 -12.55 12.64
N ASP A 240 -4.48 -12.57 11.40
CA ASP A 240 -4.87 -13.56 10.40
C ASP A 240 -3.67 -14.08 9.60
N SER A 241 -3.92 -14.87 8.58
CA SER A 241 -2.87 -15.51 7.78
C SER A 241 -1.96 -14.53 7.01
N SER A 242 -2.38 -13.30 6.79
CA SER A 242 -1.59 -12.27 6.09
C SER A 242 -1.05 -11.20 7.06
N HIS A 243 -1.71 -11.04 8.20
CA HIS A 243 -1.44 -10.01 9.20
C HIS A 243 -1.12 -10.70 10.53
N ALA A 244 0.02 -11.41 10.56
CA ALA A 244 0.46 -12.11 11.77
C ALA A 244 0.63 -11.13 12.94
N TYR A 245 0.08 -11.44 14.10
CA TYR A 245 0.21 -10.61 15.30
C TYR A 245 1.68 -10.39 15.68
N SER A 246 2.53 -11.40 15.42
CA SER A 246 3.98 -11.31 15.59
C SER A 246 4.64 -10.21 14.74
N ALA A 247 4.09 -9.85 13.58
CA ALA A 247 4.58 -8.72 12.79
C ALA A 247 4.33 -7.38 13.50
N SER A 248 3.18 -7.23 14.16
CA SER A 248 2.88 -6.05 14.99
C SER A 248 3.76 -5.97 16.23
N LEU A 249 4.05 -7.10 16.88
CA LEU A 249 4.97 -7.18 18.01
C LEU A 249 6.40 -6.83 17.59
N ALA A 250 6.88 -7.34 16.46
CA ALA A 250 8.20 -7.02 15.92
C ALA A 250 8.35 -5.51 15.64
N LEU A 251 7.32 -4.86 15.09
CA LEU A 251 7.31 -3.39 14.92
C LEU A 251 7.40 -2.68 16.26
N LYS A 252 6.61 -3.12 17.25
CA LYS A 252 6.63 -2.53 18.61
C LYS A 252 7.99 -2.66 19.28
N GLU A 253 8.66 -3.78 19.06
CA GLU A 253 9.99 -4.05 19.66
C GLU A 253 11.11 -3.27 18.96
N LEU A 254 11.07 -3.22 17.61
CA LEU A 254 12.16 -2.66 16.81
C LEU A 254 12.08 -1.13 16.64
N MET A 255 10.88 -0.54 16.64
CA MET A 255 10.72 0.89 16.40
C MET A 255 10.72 1.67 17.72
N PRO A 256 11.66 2.64 17.92
CA PRO A 256 11.85 3.32 19.20
C PRO A 256 10.59 4.02 19.74
N ASN A 257 9.82 4.65 18.86
CA ASN A 257 8.65 5.46 19.21
C ASN A 257 7.32 4.81 18.80
N ALA A 258 7.26 3.47 18.76
CA ALA A 258 6.05 2.76 18.40
C ALA A 258 5.16 2.48 19.61
N GLN A 259 3.85 2.69 19.44
CA GLN A 259 2.79 2.31 20.38
C GLN A 259 1.94 1.22 19.73
N LEU A 260 1.73 0.12 20.43
CA LEU A 260 0.82 -0.95 20.00
C LEU A 260 -0.55 -0.73 20.65
N TRP A 261 -1.61 -0.78 19.85
CA TRP A 261 -2.97 -0.75 20.39
C TRP A 261 -3.31 -2.04 21.11
N ASP A 262 -3.89 -1.93 22.28
CA ASP A 262 -4.22 -3.09 23.14
C ASP A 262 -5.42 -3.91 22.63
N LEU A 263 -6.22 -3.34 21.70
CA LEU A 263 -7.40 -4.03 21.18
C LEU A 263 -7.02 -5.07 20.12
N LEU A 264 -7.50 -6.29 20.34
CA LEU A 264 -7.42 -7.35 19.33
C LEU A 264 -8.34 -7.03 18.13
N PRO A 265 -8.06 -7.60 16.94
CA PRO A 265 -8.83 -7.33 15.73
C PRO A 265 -10.34 -7.51 15.85
N GLN A 266 -10.80 -8.44 16.71
CA GLN A 266 -12.23 -8.69 16.94
C GLN A 266 -12.93 -7.59 17.73
N GLN A 267 -12.17 -6.75 18.42
CA GLN A 267 -12.64 -5.63 19.23
C GLN A 267 -12.52 -4.29 18.47
N GLN A 268 -11.83 -4.28 17.35
CA GLN A 268 -11.68 -3.10 16.49
C GLN A 268 -12.97 -2.88 15.69
N SER A 269 -13.43 -1.64 15.67
CA SER A 269 -14.60 -1.18 14.91
C SER A 269 -14.28 0.14 14.21
N GLY A 270 -15.11 0.55 13.25
CA GLY A 270 -14.95 1.83 12.58
C GLY A 270 -14.89 3.01 13.56
N ALA A 271 -15.74 3.00 14.57
CA ALA A 271 -15.82 4.10 15.54
C ALA A 271 -14.57 4.22 16.43
N ASN A 272 -14.11 3.10 17.03
CA ASN A 272 -12.94 3.16 17.90
C ASN A 272 -11.63 3.34 17.11
N THR A 273 -11.54 2.79 15.90
CA THR A 273 -10.39 3.00 15.00
C THR A 273 -10.27 4.48 14.61
N LEU A 274 -11.38 5.14 14.23
CA LEU A 274 -11.37 6.56 13.93
C LEU A 274 -10.97 7.40 15.14
N ALA A 275 -11.55 7.10 16.31
CA ALA A 275 -11.24 7.83 17.55
C ALA A 275 -9.73 7.75 17.88
N GLU A 276 -9.12 6.58 17.76
CA GLU A 276 -7.70 6.39 18.05
C GLU A 276 -6.78 7.05 17.01
N ILE A 277 -7.12 7.01 15.73
CA ILE A 277 -6.39 7.76 14.69
C ILE A 277 -6.39 9.26 15.03
N LEU A 278 -7.55 9.82 15.36
CA LEU A 278 -7.69 11.24 15.68
C LEU A 278 -6.96 11.59 16.99
N ARG A 279 -7.06 10.74 18.02
CA ARG A 279 -6.35 10.94 19.29
C ARG A 279 -4.84 11.00 19.06
N PHE A 280 -4.31 10.01 18.34
CA PHE A 280 -2.88 9.89 18.10
C PHE A 280 -2.33 11.07 17.29
N THR A 281 -2.98 11.43 16.19
CA THR A 281 -2.51 12.51 15.31
C THR A 281 -2.60 13.87 15.96
N ARG A 282 -3.68 14.18 16.72
CA ARG A 282 -3.85 15.46 17.45
C ARG A 282 -2.75 15.68 18.50
N TYR A 283 -2.30 14.63 19.15
CA TYR A 283 -1.21 14.73 20.14
C TYR A 283 0.06 15.33 19.52
N PHE A 284 0.40 14.99 18.28
CA PHE A 284 1.59 15.50 17.60
C PHE A 284 1.38 16.89 16.98
N GLU A 285 0.19 17.20 16.50
CA GLU A 285 -0.12 18.54 16.02
C GLU A 285 -0.05 19.59 17.15
N SER A 286 -0.57 19.27 18.33
CA SER A 286 -0.51 20.17 19.50
C SER A 286 0.93 20.46 19.96
N ARG A 287 1.83 19.49 19.87
CA ARG A 287 3.24 19.68 20.25
C ARG A 287 4.02 20.49 19.21
N ALA A 288 3.73 20.31 17.93
CA ALA A 288 4.34 21.11 16.87
C ALA A 288 3.96 22.60 17.00
N SER A 289 2.70 22.91 17.33
CA SER A 289 2.24 24.28 17.58
C SER A 289 2.79 24.94 18.86
N ALA A 290 3.23 24.13 19.84
CA ALA A 290 3.82 24.65 21.07
C ALA A 290 5.32 24.94 20.97
N LEU A 291 5.97 24.50 19.88
CA LEU A 291 7.40 24.69 19.60
C LEU A 291 7.67 25.71 18.48
N SER A 292 6.63 26.20 17.81
CA SER A 292 6.63 27.27 16.80
C SER A 292 6.30 28.62 17.44
#